data_b84c36ecdf489d4640a416512fcb900d
#
_entry.id   b84c36ecdf489d4640a416512fcb900d
#
_cell.length_a   1.000
_cell.length_b   1.000
_cell.length_c   1.000
_cell.angle_alpha   90.00
_cell.angle_beta   90.00
_cell.angle_gamma   90.00
#
_symmetry.space_group_name_H-M   'P 1'
#
loop_
_entity.id
_entity.type
_entity.pdbx_description
1 polymer ?
#
loop_
_entity_poly.entity_id
_entity_poly.type
_entity_poly.pdbx_seq_one_letter_code
_entity_poly.pdbx_strand_id
1 'polypeptide(L)'
;MISTAQTSHLDSVGSFLAMEIFSRAHELEAQGRDIVHLEFGEPDFSAPPAAAESVRKSMEKNSAGYTFSQGLEGLRNEITKKYERDYGVKIKPEQVLITNGSSLLLYLAIRMLAPPGSQVILTDPCYACYENVVRLAGAEPVMIKLRHEDGFQLDVDELKKRVTAKTRAILINSPMNPTGVVFSPEVLQSLADLDIPVISDEIYADLSFEDSPLSFLSFSAQTIAINGFSKYFAMTGWRLGYMITPPEWMSAADRLHQNLMISATEFVQEAGISVLQKSKSYCEEMKTEFNRRRLFVLERMRELGMDPGYTPDGAFYVFYKYLDSTKSSLELCHEVLEKTGVAIAPGRDFGAMGEGYIRLSYAQSMENIDRALIKLAECKLLTS
;
A
#
# COMPACT_ATOMS: atom_id res chain seq x y z
N MET A 1 21.09 -0.16 -32.20
CA MET A 1 19.80 0.34 -31.63
C MET A 1 18.94 -0.87 -31.31
N ILE A 2 18.54 -1.05 -30.05
CA ILE A 2 17.56 -2.07 -29.68
C ILE A 2 16.23 -1.64 -30.31
N SER A 3 15.62 -2.50 -31.13
CA SER A 3 14.33 -2.21 -31.76
C SER A 3 13.24 -2.14 -30.66
N THR A 4 12.32 -1.18 -30.74
CA THR A 4 11.14 -1.11 -29.87
C THR A 4 10.32 -2.41 -29.88
N ALA A 5 10.39 -3.19 -30.97
CA ALA A 5 9.78 -4.52 -31.07
C ALA A 5 10.35 -5.54 -30.04
N GLN A 6 11.57 -5.35 -29.53
CA GLN A 6 12.16 -6.25 -28.55
C GLN A 6 11.60 -6.07 -27.12
N THR A 7 10.99 -4.93 -26.84
CA THR A 7 10.39 -4.62 -25.52
C THR A 7 8.86 -4.60 -25.54
N SER A 8 8.23 -4.82 -26.70
CA SER A 8 6.77 -4.75 -26.87
C SER A 8 5.97 -5.71 -25.98
N HIS A 9 6.60 -6.80 -25.50
CA HIS A 9 5.99 -7.71 -24.53
C HIS A 9 5.76 -7.05 -23.15
N LEU A 10 6.38 -5.88 -22.89
CA LEU A 10 6.19 -5.09 -21.68
C LEU A 10 5.14 -3.97 -21.83
N ASP A 11 4.56 -3.77 -23.03
CA ASP A 11 3.58 -2.72 -23.29
C ASP A 11 2.28 -2.89 -22.45
N SER A 12 2.06 -4.10 -21.92
CA SER A 12 0.97 -4.39 -20.98
C SER A 12 1.24 -3.96 -19.55
N VAL A 13 2.46 -3.52 -19.23
CA VAL A 13 2.87 -3.01 -17.91
C VAL A 13 2.83 -1.49 -17.93
N GLY A 14 1.82 -0.91 -17.30
CA GLY A 14 1.62 0.54 -17.24
C GLY A 14 2.66 1.25 -16.36
N SER A 15 2.92 2.53 -16.65
CA SER A 15 3.63 3.43 -15.75
C SER A 15 2.70 3.95 -14.66
N PHE A 16 3.28 4.43 -13.55
CA PHE A 16 2.50 5.15 -12.53
C PHE A 16 2.20 6.57 -12.99
N LEU A 17 0.92 6.90 -13.16
CA LEU A 17 0.49 8.24 -13.58
C LEU A 17 0.75 9.28 -12.47
N ALA A 18 0.67 8.89 -11.20
CA ALA A 18 1.04 9.75 -10.08
C ALA A 18 2.50 10.23 -10.15
N MET A 19 3.41 9.43 -10.74
CA MET A 19 4.82 9.84 -10.94
C MET A 19 4.95 10.93 -12.00
N GLU A 20 4.07 10.97 -12.98
CA GLU A 20 4.03 12.04 -13.98
C GLU A 20 3.66 13.39 -13.32
N ILE A 21 2.61 13.37 -12.48
CA ILE A 21 2.21 14.54 -11.69
C ILE A 21 3.33 14.98 -10.74
N PHE A 22 3.97 14.03 -10.04
CA PHE A 22 5.10 14.30 -9.15
C PHE A 22 6.27 14.97 -9.88
N SER A 23 6.66 14.44 -11.04
CA SER A 23 7.74 15.01 -11.85
C SER A 23 7.40 16.44 -12.28
N ARG A 24 6.16 16.67 -12.73
CA ARG A 24 5.70 17.99 -13.14
C ARG A 24 5.64 18.98 -11.96
N ALA A 25 5.21 18.52 -10.78
CA ALA A 25 5.20 19.32 -9.56
C ALA A 25 6.61 19.82 -9.20
N HIS A 26 7.62 18.93 -9.25
CA HIS A 26 9.02 19.31 -9.00
C HIS A 26 9.61 20.27 -10.03
N GLU A 27 9.21 20.15 -11.31
CA GLU A 27 9.59 21.13 -12.34
C GLU A 27 9.04 22.54 -12.01
N LEU A 28 7.80 22.62 -11.52
CA LEU A 28 7.18 23.87 -11.11
C LEU A 28 7.82 24.45 -9.85
N GLU A 29 8.18 23.62 -8.88
CA GLU A 29 8.94 24.03 -7.69
C GLU A 29 10.32 24.60 -8.08
N ALA A 30 11.03 23.96 -9.01
CA ALA A 30 12.29 24.45 -9.52
C ALA A 30 12.18 25.82 -10.23
N GLN A 31 10.97 26.16 -10.71
CA GLN A 31 10.62 27.49 -11.26
C GLN A 31 10.18 28.50 -10.20
N GLY A 32 10.19 28.12 -8.92
CA GLY A 32 9.84 28.98 -7.79
C GLY A 32 8.35 29.00 -7.43
N ARG A 33 7.54 28.06 -7.95
CA ARG A 33 6.14 27.93 -7.54
C ARG A 33 6.01 27.23 -6.20
N ASP A 34 5.08 27.69 -5.39
CA ASP A 34 4.70 27.03 -4.13
C ASP A 34 3.74 25.88 -4.43
N ILE A 35 4.17 24.65 -4.20
CA ILE A 35 3.41 23.41 -4.47
C ILE A 35 3.04 22.73 -3.16
N VAL A 36 1.82 22.21 -3.07
CA VAL A 36 1.38 21.32 -1.99
C VAL A 36 1.23 19.91 -2.54
N HIS A 37 2.01 18.96 -2.01
CA HIS A 37 2.03 17.57 -2.45
C HIS A 37 1.02 16.74 -1.68
N LEU A 38 -0.06 16.28 -2.33
CA LEU A 38 -1.06 15.33 -1.83
C LEU A 38 -1.16 14.07 -2.71
N GLU A 39 -0.30 13.96 -3.74
CA GLU A 39 -0.27 12.81 -4.67
C GLU A 39 0.50 11.61 -4.12
N PHE A 40 1.41 11.83 -3.16
CA PHE A 40 2.27 10.78 -2.65
C PHE A 40 1.73 10.09 -1.40
N GLY A 41 1.95 8.78 -1.32
CA GLY A 41 1.55 7.96 -0.19
C GLY A 41 2.72 7.69 0.77
N GLU A 42 3.32 8.73 1.32
CA GLU A 42 4.45 8.65 2.25
C GLU A 42 4.15 9.44 3.54
N PRO A 43 4.35 8.83 4.74
CA PRO A 43 4.26 9.58 5.98
C PRO A 43 5.20 10.77 6.00
N ASP A 44 4.72 11.94 6.43
CA ASP A 44 5.49 13.17 6.59
C ASP A 44 6.23 13.23 7.94
N PHE A 45 6.33 12.10 8.61
CA PHE A 45 7.07 11.92 9.86
C PHE A 45 8.44 11.31 9.58
N SER A 46 9.41 11.64 10.42
CA SER A 46 10.70 10.96 10.41
C SER A 46 10.57 9.53 10.91
N ALA A 47 11.49 8.65 10.49
CA ALA A 47 11.60 7.33 11.09
C ALA A 47 11.87 7.47 12.61
N PRO A 48 11.42 6.50 13.44
CA PRO A 48 11.65 6.54 14.88
C PRO A 48 13.14 6.72 15.20
N PRO A 49 13.51 7.54 16.21
CA PRO A 49 14.92 7.77 16.56
C PRO A 49 15.72 6.50 16.84
N ALA A 50 15.06 5.45 17.34
CA ALA A 50 15.66 4.14 17.56
C ALA A 50 16.22 3.49 16.29
N ALA A 51 15.67 3.81 15.12
CA ALA A 51 16.17 3.31 13.83
C ALA A 51 17.56 3.88 13.53
N ALA A 52 17.71 5.21 13.55
CA ALA A 52 18.96 5.89 13.25
C ALA A 52 20.07 5.51 14.25
N GLU A 53 19.72 5.41 15.54
CA GLU A 53 20.69 4.98 16.57
C GLU A 53 21.15 3.54 16.35
N SER A 54 20.26 2.64 15.94
CA SER A 54 20.61 1.25 15.64
C SER A 54 21.58 1.17 14.48
N VAL A 55 21.31 1.91 13.37
CA VAL A 55 22.22 1.94 12.21
C VAL A 55 23.59 2.48 12.59
N ARG A 56 23.67 3.57 13.35
CA ARG A 56 24.95 4.11 13.83
C ARG A 56 25.76 3.04 14.58
N LYS A 57 25.12 2.31 15.51
CA LYS A 57 25.77 1.22 16.25
C LYS A 57 26.21 0.04 15.36
N SER A 58 25.40 -0.30 14.35
CA SER A 58 25.71 -1.37 13.40
C SER A 58 26.95 -0.99 12.56
N MET A 59 27.01 0.26 12.09
CA MET A 59 28.16 0.76 11.33
C MET A 59 29.45 0.79 12.15
N GLU A 60 29.39 1.17 13.43
CA GLU A 60 30.53 1.12 14.35
C GLU A 60 31.09 -0.30 14.55
N LYS A 61 30.22 -1.31 14.46
CA LYS A 61 30.59 -2.73 14.56
C LYS A 61 30.96 -3.37 13.22
N ASN A 62 30.93 -2.59 12.13
CA ASN A 62 31.12 -3.08 10.77
C ASN A 62 30.11 -4.17 10.36
N SER A 63 28.88 -4.09 10.87
CA SER A 63 27.77 -5.02 10.54
C SER A 63 27.15 -4.62 9.21
N ALA A 64 27.72 -5.05 8.09
CA ALA A 64 27.26 -4.78 6.74
C ALA A 64 27.52 -5.96 5.79
N GLY A 65 27.42 -7.18 6.31
CA GLY A 65 27.59 -8.42 5.57
C GLY A 65 26.29 -8.99 5.00
N TYR A 66 26.41 -10.15 4.35
CA TYR A 66 25.24 -10.96 4.02
C TYR A 66 24.66 -11.58 5.27
N THR A 67 23.32 -11.59 5.36
CA THR A 67 22.59 -12.33 6.37
C THR A 67 22.03 -13.63 5.79
N PHE A 68 21.38 -14.44 6.62
CA PHE A 68 20.54 -15.52 6.10
C PHE A 68 19.48 -14.96 5.15
N SER A 69 19.13 -15.72 4.13
CA SER A 69 18.15 -15.30 3.13
C SER A 69 16.80 -14.93 3.75
N GLN A 70 16.34 -15.73 4.73
CA GLN A 70 15.11 -15.41 5.45
C GLN A 70 15.20 -14.16 6.34
N GLY A 71 16.39 -13.60 6.52
CA GLY A 71 16.66 -12.48 7.39
C GLY A 71 17.11 -12.87 8.80
N LEU A 72 17.47 -11.84 9.60
CA LEU A 72 17.95 -12.01 10.97
C LEU A 72 16.89 -12.69 11.86
N GLU A 73 17.31 -13.71 12.58
CA GLU A 73 16.43 -14.42 13.52
C GLU A 73 15.83 -13.48 14.58
N GLY A 74 16.63 -12.52 15.07
CA GLY A 74 16.16 -11.50 16.00
C GLY A 74 14.97 -10.69 15.46
N LEU A 75 15.01 -10.29 14.18
CA LEU A 75 13.92 -9.55 13.55
C LEU A 75 12.68 -10.44 13.37
N ARG A 76 12.87 -11.67 12.90
CA ARG A 76 11.76 -12.62 12.74
C ARG A 76 11.07 -12.92 14.08
N ASN A 77 11.82 -13.04 15.17
CA ASN A 77 11.28 -13.19 16.52
C ASN A 77 10.48 -11.97 16.99
N GLU A 78 10.95 -10.75 16.73
CA GLU A 78 10.19 -9.55 17.09
C GLU A 78 8.90 -9.40 16.28
N ILE A 79 8.90 -9.81 15.01
CA ILE A 79 7.69 -9.85 14.18
C ILE A 79 6.68 -10.85 14.75
N THR A 80 7.10 -12.04 15.19
CA THR A 80 6.18 -13.02 15.80
C THR A 80 5.53 -12.47 17.06
N LYS A 81 6.30 -11.81 17.91
CA LYS A 81 5.78 -11.15 19.12
C LYS A 81 4.78 -10.03 18.80
N LYS A 82 5.06 -9.24 17.72
CA LYS A 82 4.14 -8.22 17.26
C LYS A 82 2.81 -8.84 16.83
N TYR A 83 2.82 -9.90 16.03
CA TYR A 83 1.59 -10.54 15.54
C TYR A 83 0.76 -11.15 16.68
N GLU A 84 1.40 -11.79 17.66
CA GLU A 84 0.68 -12.30 18.83
C GLU A 84 0.07 -11.16 19.69
N ARG A 85 0.82 -10.07 19.90
CA ARG A 85 0.39 -8.93 20.72
C ARG A 85 -0.71 -8.10 20.07
N ASP A 86 -0.55 -7.78 18.76
CA ASP A 86 -1.36 -6.75 18.09
C ASP A 86 -2.54 -7.36 17.31
N TYR A 87 -2.42 -8.61 16.84
CA TYR A 87 -3.46 -9.31 16.06
C TYR A 87 -3.98 -10.59 16.72
N GLY A 88 -3.40 -11.03 17.83
CA GLY A 88 -3.76 -12.30 18.48
C GLY A 88 -3.33 -13.55 17.70
N VAL A 89 -2.48 -13.39 16.68
CA VAL A 89 -2.06 -14.47 15.77
C VAL A 89 -0.72 -15.05 16.19
N LYS A 90 -0.67 -16.37 16.44
CA LYS A 90 0.57 -17.07 16.77
C LYS A 90 1.22 -17.61 15.50
N ILE A 91 2.39 -17.10 15.18
CA ILE A 91 3.25 -17.56 14.08
C ILE A 91 4.62 -17.96 14.60
N LYS A 92 5.33 -18.76 13.83
CA LYS A 92 6.71 -19.16 14.15
C LYS A 92 7.72 -18.33 13.35
N PRO A 93 8.93 -18.07 13.87
CA PRO A 93 9.97 -17.33 13.12
C PRO A 93 10.30 -17.91 11.75
N GLU A 94 10.17 -19.25 11.60
CA GLU A 94 10.42 -19.95 10.33
C GLU A 94 9.37 -19.66 9.25
N GLN A 95 8.25 -19.05 9.62
CA GLN A 95 7.19 -18.61 8.68
C GLN A 95 7.43 -17.19 8.15
N VAL A 96 8.47 -16.50 8.63
CA VAL A 96 8.75 -15.10 8.29
C VAL A 96 9.92 -15.00 7.32
N LEU A 97 9.73 -14.28 6.22
CA LEU A 97 10.77 -13.89 5.25
C LEU A 97 10.92 -12.39 5.20
N ILE A 98 12.15 -11.89 5.39
CA ILE A 98 12.49 -10.46 5.37
C ILE A 98 13.05 -10.07 4.00
N THR A 99 12.63 -8.90 3.49
CA THR A 99 13.13 -8.37 2.20
C THR A 99 13.39 -6.87 2.26
N ASN A 100 14.00 -6.35 1.19
CA ASN A 100 14.20 -4.92 0.99
C ASN A 100 12.90 -4.25 0.50
N GLY A 101 11.94 -4.08 1.42
CA GLY A 101 10.61 -3.52 1.19
C GLY A 101 9.58 -4.58 0.76
N SER A 102 8.29 -4.22 0.88
CA SER A 102 7.17 -5.13 0.58
C SER A 102 6.90 -5.33 -0.92
N SER A 103 7.37 -4.43 -1.79
CA SER A 103 7.09 -4.50 -3.23
C SER A 103 7.58 -5.80 -3.89
N LEU A 104 8.78 -6.28 -3.50
CA LEU A 104 9.28 -7.56 -4.00
C LEU A 104 8.44 -8.75 -3.52
N LEU A 105 7.90 -8.66 -2.30
CA LEU A 105 7.10 -9.73 -1.71
C LEU A 105 5.81 -9.99 -2.49
N LEU A 106 5.19 -8.96 -3.05
CA LEU A 106 4.04 -9.10 -3.94
C LEU A 106 4.38 -9.98 -5.15
N TYR A 107 5.50 -9.70 -5.80
CA TYR A 107 5.97 -10.51 -6.93
C TYR A 107 6.27 -11.96 -6.49
N LEU A 108 6.98 -12.15 -5.37
CA LEU A 108 7.30 -13.49 -4.84
C LEU A 108 6.04 -14.29 -4.53
N ALA A 109 5.08 -13.68 -3.81
CA ALA A 109 3.82 -14.32 -3.43
C ALA A 109 3.01 -14.76 -4.65
N ILE A 110 2.88 -13.87 -5.65
CA ILE A 110 2.16 -14.18 -6.89
C ILE A 110 2.89 -15.31 -7.65
N ARG A 111 4.21 -15.22 -7.81
CA ARG A 111 4.99 -16.25 -8.51
C ARG A 111 4.93 -17.61 -7.85
N MET A 112 4.80 -17.65 -6.51
CA MET A 112 4.66 -18.90 -5.75
C MET A 112 3.31 -19.56 -6.00
N LEU A 113 2.24 -18.77 -5.96
CA LEU A 113 0.87 -19.30 -6.00
C LEU A 113 0.32 -19.42 -7.43
N ALA A 114 0.71 -18.52 -8.34
CA ALA A 114 0.15 -18.38 -9.66
C ALA A 114 1.17 -18.67 -10.77
N PRO A 115 1.24 -19.93 -11.27
CA PRO A 115 2.03 -20.26 -12.46
C PRO A 115 1.62 -19.40 -13.67
N PRO A 116 2.50 -19.21 -14.69
CA PRO A 116 2.15 -18.48 -15.90
C PRO A 116 0.87 -19.00 -16.55
N GLY A 117 -0.01 -18.05 -16.95
CA GLY A 117 -1.31 -18.37 -17.56
C GLY A 117 -2.44 -18.69 -16.58
N SER A 118 -2.17 -18.64 -15.27
CA SER A 118 -3.22 -18.70 -14.23
C SER A 118 -3.78 -17.32 -13.91
N GLN A 119 -4.85 -17.27 -13.12
CA GLN A 119 -5.55 -16.05 -12.76
C GLN A 119 -5.33 -15.68 -11.28
N VAL A 120 -5.17 -14.37 -11.04
CA VAL A 120 -5.16 -13.76 -9.70
C VAL A 120 -6.29 -12.74 -9.65
N ILE A 121 -7.18 -12.90 -8.67
CA ILE A 121 -8.29 -11.96 -8.46
C ILE A 121 -7.76 -10.75 -7.67
N LEU A 122 -8.12 -9.55 -8.15
CA LEU A 122 -7.80 -8.24 -7.57
C LEU A 122 -9.08 -7.42 -7.40
N THR A 123 -9.07 -6.45 -6.51
CA THR A 123 -10.11 -5.41 -6.47
C THR A 123 -9.82 -4.29 -7.48
N ASP A 124 -10.86 -3.57 -7.90
CA ASP A 124 -10.76 -2.37 -8.72
C ASP A 124 -11.72 -1.31 -8.14
N PRO A 125 -11.23 -0.21 -7.51
CA PRO A 125 -9.82 0.20 -7.47
C PRO A 125 -8.94 -0.65 -6.55
N CYS A 126 -7.61 -0.57 -6.77
CA CYS A 126 -6.58 -1.16 -5.93
C CYS A 126 -5.26 -0.38 -6.06
N TYR A 127 -4.23 -0.78 -5.30
CA TYR A 127 -2.91 -0.18 -5.44
C TYR A 127 -2.34 -0.35 -6.85
N ALA A 128 -1.88 0.74 -7.44
CA ALA A 128 -1.47 0.87 -8.85
C ALA A 128 -0.52 -0.22 -9.37
N CYS A 129 0.33 -0.82 -8.50
CA CYS A 129 1.26 -1.86 -8.94
C CYS A 129 0.66 -3.27 -9.01
N TYR A 130 -0.50 -3.57 -8.41
CA TYR A 130 -0.95 -4.96 -8.29
C TYR A 130 -1.19 -5.61 -9.66
N GLU A 131 -1.94 -4.94 -10.53
CA GLU A 131 -2.20 -5.44 -11.88
C GLU A 131 -0.90 -5.68 -12.66
N ASN A 132 0.03 -4.73 -12.59
CA ASN A 132 1.33 -4.82 -13.24
C ASN A 132 2.18 -5.97 -12.69
N VAL A 133 2.22 -6.16 -11.38
CA VAL A 133 2.98 -7.24 -10.74
C VAL A 133 2.41 -8.61 -11.09
N VAL A 134 1.07 -8.75 -11.20
CA VAL A 134 0.42 -9.97 -11.68
C VAL A 134 0.86 -10.29 -13.11
N ARG A 135 0.84 -9.30 -14.01
CA ARG A 135 1.29 -9.46 -15.41
C ARG A 135 2.78 -9.78 -15.50
N LEU A 136 3.62 -9.09 -14.73
CA LEU A 136 5.07 -9.38 -14.66
C LEU A 136 5.36 -10.79 -14.15
N ALA A 137 4.52 -11.33 -13.27
CA ALA A 137 4.61 -12.71 -12.81
C ALA A 137 4.13 -13.73 -13.86
N GLY A 138 3.58 -13.28 -15.00
CA GLY A 138 3.04 -14.12 -16.07
C GLY A 138 1.63 -14.62 -15.82
N ALA A 139 0.93 -14.10 -14.80
CA ALA A 139 -0.46 -14.42 -14.51
C ALA A 139 -1.41 -13.36 -15.11
N GLU A 140 -2.70 -13.70 -15.14
CA GLU A 140 -3.77 -12.85 -15.63
C GLU A 140 -4.50 -12.20 -14.44
N PRO A 141 -4.58 -10.84 -14.35
CA PRO A 141 -5.37 -10.18 -13.35
C PRO A 141 -6.87 -10.26 -13.68
N VAL A 142 -7.69 -10.63 -12.70
CA VAL A 142 -9.16 -10.65 -12.80
C VAL A 142 -9.71 -9.62 -11.82
N MET A 143 -10.28 -8.53 -12.35
CA MET A 143 -10.68 -7.38 -11.55
C MET A 143 -12.11 -7.53 -11.01
N ILE A 144 -12.31 -7.28 -9.71
CA ILE A 144 -13.60 -7.21 -9.03
C ILE A 144 -13.89 -5.75 -8.70
N LYS A 145 -14.98 -5.23 -9.24
CA LYS A 145 -15.36 -3.83 -9.06
C LYS A 145 -15.82 -3.56 -7.63
N LEU A 146 -15.21 -2.59 -6.98
CA LEU A 146 -15.70 -2.00 -5.74
C LEU A 146 -16.49 -0.74 -6.09
N ARG A 147 -17.66 -0.59 -5.49
CA ARG A 147 -18.57 0.51 -5.81
C ARG A 147 -18.57 1.54 -4.70
N HIS A 148 -18.61 2.79 -5.09
CA HIS A 148 -18.69 3.92 -4.15
C HIS A 148 -19.96 3.85 -3.28
N GLU A 149 -21.08 3.52 -3.91
CA GLU A 149 -22.41 3.37 -3.24
C GLU A 149 -22.43 2.28 -2.17
N ASP A 150 -21.52 1.30 -2.27
CA ASP A 150 -21.35 0.22 -1.28
C ASP A 150 -20.19 0.55 -0.30
N GLY A 151 -19.74 1.80 -0.24
CA GLY A 151 -18.60 2.24 0.59
C GLY A 151 -17.30 1.54 0.24
N PHE A 152 -17.10 1.11 -1.02
CA PHE A 152 -15.97 0.34 -1.51
C PHE A 152 -15.73 -0.98 -0.77
N GLN A 153 -16.75 -1.55 -0.12
CA GLN A 153 -16.66 -2.89 0.45
C GLN A 153 -16.66 -3.94 -0.67
N LEU A 154 -16.02 -5.08 -0.41
CA LEU A 154 -15.92 -6.16 -1.37
C LEU A 154 -17.20 -7.02 -1.34
N ASP A 155 -17.89 -7.12 -2.48
CA ASP A 155 -18.95 -8.08 -2.69
C ASP A 155 -18.36 -9.47 -3.00
N VAL A 156 -18.32 -10.35 -2.00
CA VAL A 156 -17.74 -11.69 -2.12
C VAL A 156 -18.57 -12.58 -3.06
N ASP A 157 -19.88 -12.34 -3.19
CA ASP A 157 -20.72 -13.13 -4.10
C ASP A 157 -20.45 -12.75 -5.58
N GLU A 158 -20.15 -11.48 -5.87
CA GLU A 158 -19.64 -11.08 -7.19
C GLU A 158 -18.24 -11.68 -7.46
N LEU A 159 -17.38 -11.74 -6.45
CA LEU A 159 -16.07 -12.38 -6.56
C LEU A 159 -16.21 -13.87 -6.88
N LYS A 160 -17.09 -14.60 -6.20
CA LYS A 160 -17.37 -16.04 -6.46
C LYS A 160 -17.71 -16.33 -7.92
N LYS A 161 -18.48 -15.44 -8.56
CA LYS A 161 -18.84 -15.58 -9.99
C LYS A 161 -17.66 -15.47 -10.95
N ARG A 162 -16.54 -14.88 -10.50
CA ARG A 162 -15.30 -14.72 -11.28
C ARG A 162 -14.28 -15.83 -11.03
N VAL A 163 -14.50 -16.66 -10.03
CA VAL A 163 -13.64 -17.82 -9.75
C VAL A 163 -13.74 -18.85 -10.86
N THR A 164 -12.63 -19.29 -11.38
CA THR A 164 -12.52 -20.33 -12.42
C THR A 164 -11.50 -21.39 -12.04
N ALA A 165 -11.41 -22.47 -12.82
CA ALA A 165 -10.38 -23.49 -12.63
C ALA A 165 -8.93 -22.94 -12.81
N LYS A 166 -8.76 -21.74 -13.37
CA LYS A 166 -7.47 -21.05 -13.50
C LYS A 166 -7.13 -20.16 -12.30
N THR A 167 -8.10 -19.82 -11.44
CA THR A 167 -7.88 -18.97 -10.27
C THR A 167 -6.94 -19.67 -9.28
N ARG A 168 -5.87 -18.98 -8.87
CA ARG A 168 -4.84 -19.51 -7.98
C ARG A 168 -4.65 -18.70 -6.71
N ALA A 169 -5.03 -17.43 -6.72
CA ALA A 169 -4.94 -16.57 -5.54
C ALA A 169 -5.93 -15.41 -5.64
N ILE A 170 -6.26 -14.86 -4.49
CA ILE A 170 -6.94 -13.57 -4.34
C ILE A 170 -5.94 -12.64 -3.66
N LEU A 171 -5.74 -11.43 -4.17
CA LEU A 171 -4.92 -10.41 -3.53
C LEU A 171 -5.82 -9.28 -3.04
N ILE A 172 -5.73 -9.00 -1.74
CA ILE A 172 -6.47 -7.92 -1.07
C ILE A 172 -5.51 -6.97 -0.36
N ASN A 173 -5.98 -5.74 -0.12
CA ASN A 173 -5.31 -4.75 0.71
C ASN A 173 -6.33 -4.14 1.67
N SER A 174 -6.10 -4.27 2.97
CA SER A 174 -6.98 -3.70 3.99
C SER A 174 -6.15 -3.28 5.21
N PRO A 175 -6.19 -1.98 5.58
CA PRO A 175 -6.82 -0.82 4.91
C PRO A 175 -6.32 -0.60 3.49
N MET A 176 -7.20 -0.12 2.62
CA MET A 176 -6.97 -0.06 1.19
C MET A 176 -6.30 1.25 0.73
N ASN A 177 -5.34 1.17 -0.16
CA ASN A 177 -4.94 2.23 -1.05
C ASN A 177 -5.64 2.02 -2.41
N PRO A 178 -6.54 2.93 -2.90
CA PRO A 178 -6.57 4.37 -2.61
C PRO A 178 -7.67 4.84 -1.63
N THR A 179 -8.60 3.98 -1.22
CA THR A 179 -9.85 4.41 -0.57
C THR A 179 -9.76 4.64 0.94
N GLY A 180 -8.75 4.06 1.62
CA GLY A 180 -8.67 4.05 3.08
C GLY A 180 -9.68 3.13 3.77
N VAL A 181 -10.46 2.36 3.01
CA VAL A 181 -11.49 1.47 3.55
C VAL A 181 -10.86 0.24 4.19
N VAL A 182 -11.39 -0.15 5.34
CA VAL A 182 -11.09 -1.42 6.02
C VAL A 182 -12.19 -2.43 5.67
N PHE A 183 -11.83 -3.62 5.24
CA PHE A 183 -12.81 -4.68 5.01
C PHE A 183 -13.32 -5.22 6.35
N SER A 184 -14.63 -5.41 6.43
CA SER A 184 -15.26 -5.93 7.66
C SER A 184 -14.84 -7.38 7.95
N PRO A 185 -14.89 -7.81 9.23
CA PRO A 185 -14.62 -9.21 9.60
C PRO A 185 -15.47 -10.21 8.83
N GLU A 186 -16.72 -9.87 8.51
CA GLU A 186 -17.65 -10.70 7.75
C GLU A 186 -17.19 -10.89 6.31
N VAL A 187 -16.67 -9.83 5.67
CA VAL A 187 -16.09 -9.90 4.33
C VAL A 187 -14.85 -10.77 4.35
N LEU A 188 -13.95 -10.58 5.33
CA LEU A 188 -12.71 -11.37 5.46
C LEU A 188 -13.03 -12.85 5.73
N GLN A 189 -14.01 -13.17 6.57
CA GLN A 189 -14.45 -14.54 6.80
C GLN A 189 -15.04 -15.16 5.53
N SER A 190 -15.90 -14.42 4.82
CA SER A 190 -16.49 -14.90 3.56
C SER A 190 -15.46 -15.17 2.48
N LEU A 191 -14.35 -14.41 2.45
CA LEU A 191 -13.20 -14.68 1.58
C LEU A 191 -12.46 -15.95 1.99
N ALA A 192 -12.25 -16.16 3.30
CA ALA A 192 -11.58 -17.33 3.83
C ALA A 192 -12.36 -18.63 3.51
N ASP A 193 -13.71 -18.56 3.53
CA ASP A 193 -14.62 -19.68 3.23
C ASP A 193 -14.54 -20.13 1.74
N LEU A 194 -13.88 -19.36 0.86
CA LEU A 194 -13.70 -19.76 -0.55
C LEU A 194 -12.63 -20.84 -0.73
N ASP A 195 -11.80 -21.12 0.28
CA ASP A 195 -10.70 -22.07 0.25
C ASP A 195 -9.72 -21.83 -0.92
N ILE A 196 -9.52 -20.55 -1.28
CA ILE A 196 -8.55 -20.07 -2.26
C ILE A 196 -7.44 -19.35 -1.51
N PRO A 197 -6.15 -19.60 -1.81
CA PRO A 197 -5.05 -18.85 -1.22
C PRO A 197 -5.22 -17.34 -1.32
N VAL A 198 -5.00 -16.64 -0.20
CA VAL A 198 -5.09 -15.17 -0.14
C VAL A 198 -3.72 -14.56 0.08
N ILE A 199 -3.37 -13.60 -0.75
CA ILE A 199 -2.27 -12.66 -0.53
C ILE A 199 -2.88 -11.42 0.12
N SER A 200 -2.60 -11.22 1.41
CA SER A 200 -3.11 -10.08 2.18
C SER A 200 -2.02 -9.04 2.32
N ASP A 201 -2.15 -7.92 1.62
CA ASP A 201 -1.26 -6.76 1.81
C ASP A 201 -1.76 -5.95 3.00
N GLU A 202 -1.09 -6.11 4.14
CA GLU A 202 -1.41 -5.55 5.44
C GLU A 202 -0.54 -4.33 5.79
N ILE A 203 0.07 -3.69 4.78
CA ILE A 203 1.03 -2.59 4.99
C ILE A 203 0.43 -1.39 5.75
N TYR A 204 -0.88 -1.24 5.74
CA TYR A 204 -1.63 -0.22 6.48
C TYR A 204 -2.39 -0.77 7.70
N ALA A 205 -2.30 -2.04 8.04
CA ALA A 205 -3.12 -2.65 9.10
C ALA A 205 -3.03 -1.90 10.44
N ASP A 206 -1.83 -1.50 10.86
CA ASP A 206 -1.62 -0.72 12.08
C ASP A 206 -2.16 0.72 12.01
N LEU A 207 -2.52 1.21 10.83
CA LEU A 207 -3.17 2.49 10.59
C LEU A 207 -4.68 2.35 10.39
N SER A 208 -5.32 1.42 11.07
CA SER A 208 -6.78 1.36 11.26
C SER A 208 -7.17 2.24 12.43
N PHE A 209 -8.20 3.08 12.30
CA PHE A 209 -8.51 4.13 13.27
C PHE A 209 -9.72 3.84 14.14
N GLU A 210 -10.73 3.15 13.63
CA GLU A 210 -11.98 2.90 14.37
C GLU A 210 -11.92 1.58 15.15
N ASP A 211 -11.44 0.51 14.52
CA ASP A 211 -11.36 -0.82 15.11
C ASP A 211 -9.92 -1.28 15.35
N SER A 212 -9.77 -2.34 16.11
CA SER A 212 -8.49 -3.04 16.27
C SER A 212 -8.01 -3.55 14.90
N PRO A 213 -6.72 -3.44 14.61
CA PRO A 213 -6.19 -3.93 13.35
C PRO A 213 -6.38 -5.45 13.23
N LEU A 214 -6.74 -5.90 12.01
CA LEU A 214 -6.93 -7.32 11.70
C LEU A 214 -5.83 -7.82 10.77
N SER A 215 -5.44 -9.07 10.96
CA SER A 215 -4.64 -9.80 9.98
C SER A 215 -5.48 -10.93 9.37
N PHE A 216 -5.40 -11.14 8.06
CA PHE A 216 -6.11 -12.22 7.38
C PHE A 216 -5.63 -13.61 7.84
N LEU A 217 -4.45 -13.70 8.47
CA LEU A 217 -3.97 -14.91 9.16
C LEU A 217 -4.91 -15.40 10.27
N SER A 218 -5.78 -14.53 10.81
CA SER A 218 -6.80 -14.93 11.80
C SER A 218 -7.97 -15.68 11.17
N PHE A 219 -8.15 -15.61 9.85
CA PHE A 219 -9.29 -16.17 9.13
C PHE A 219 -8.91 -17.42 8.32
N SER A 220 -7.72 -17.48 7.75
CA SER A 220 -7.29 -18.61 6.92
C SER A 220 -5.82 -18.97 7.09
N ALA A 221 -5.53 -20.27 7.22
CA ALA A 221 -4.17 -20.77 7.18
C ALA A 221 -3.52 -20.70 5.79
N GLN A 222 -4.32 -20.62 4.72
CA GLN A 222 -3.83 -20.49 3.33
C GLN A 222 -3.56 -19.01 2.97
N THR A 223 -2.84 -18.31 3.84
CA THR A 223 -2.58 -16.87 3.72
C THR A 223 -1.09 -16.60 3.57
N ILE A 224 -0.75 -15.72 2.62
CA ILE A 224 0.51 -14.98 2.62
C ILE A 224 0.18 -13.56 3.09
N ALA A 225 0.54 -13.21 4.32
CA ALA A 225 0.44 -11.84 4.81
C ALA A 225 1.71 -11.06 4.46
N ILE A 226 1.56 -9.90 3.82
CA ILE A 226 2.66 -9.00 3.47
C ILE A 226 2.52 -7.74 4.30
N ASN A 227 3.61 -7.34 4.95
CA ASN A 227 3.64 -6.12 5.75
C ASN A 227 5.07 -5.53 5.74
N GLY A 228 5.30 -4.44 6.45
CA GLY A 228 6.62 -3.82 6.47
C GLY A 228 6.69 -2.58 7.35
N PHE A 229 7.79 -1.85 7.18
CA PHE A 229 8.13 -0.72 8.02
C PHE A 229 7.82 0.64 7.36
N SER A 230 7.37 0.62 6.11
CA SER A 230 7.22 1.85 5.31
C SER A 230 6.17 2.82 5.84
N LYS A 231 5.03 2.33 6.40
CA LYS A 231 3.87 3.19 6.70
C LYS A 231 3.73 3.48 8.19
N TYR A 232 3.35 2.51 9.00
CA TYR A 232 3.20 2.69 10.45
C TYR A 232 4.49 3.08 11.18
N PHE A 233 5.65 2.72 10.63
CA PHE A 233 6.95 3.09 11.22
C PHE A 233 7.64 4.25 10.49
N ALA A 234 6.98 4.89 9.51
CA ALA A 234 7.53 6.01 8.72
C ALA A 234 8.94 5.73 8.14
N MET A 235 9.17 4.50 7.69
CA MET A 235 10.47 4.04 7.18
C MET A 235 10.42 3.71 5.68
N THR A 236 9.76 4.53 4.87
CA THR A 236 9.60 4.31 3.42
C THR A 236 10.92 4.14 2.69
N GLY A 237 11.85 5.05 2.86
CA GLY A 237 13.18 5.05 2.23
C GLY A 237 14.15 3.99 2.79
N TRP A 238 13.85 3.36 3.93
CA TRP A 238 14.67 2.31 4.55
C TRP A 238 14.55 0.96 3.85
N ARG A 239 13.50 0.77 3.07
CA ARG A 239 13.25 -0.43 2.30
C ARG A 239 13.29 -1.71 3.15
N LEU A 240 12.44 -1.83 4.16
CA LEU A 240 12.30 -3.02 4.99
C LEU A 240 10.86 -3.54 4.96
N GLY A 241 10.70 -4.80 4.57
CA GLY A 241 9.42 -5.48 4.53
C GLY A 241 9.56 -6.95 4.90
N TYR A 242 8.43 -7.58 5.15
CA TYR A 242 8.39 -9.01 5.45
C TYR A 242 7.08 -9.64 4.96
N MET A 243 7.12 -10.94 4.72
CA MET A 243 5.92 -11.74 4.55
C MET A 243 5.88 -12.88 5.56
N ILE A 244 4.68 -13.28 5.88
CA ILE A 244 4.37 -14.46 6.69
C ILE A 244 3.65 -15.44 5.78
N THR A 245 4.14 -16.66 5.71
CA THR A 245 3.61 -17.69 4.82
C THR A 245 3.40 -19.02 5.56
N PRO A 246 2.51 -19.89 5.11
CA PRO A 246 2.43 -21.26 5.59
C PRO A 246 3.81 -21.94 5.56
N PRO A 247 4.14 -22.77 6.56
CA PRO A 247 5.45 -23.42 6.65
C PRO A 247 5.83 -24.20 5.38
N GLU A 248 4.87 -24.87 4.76
CA GLU A 248 5.04 -25.67 3.55
C GLU A 248 5.41 -24.86 2.31
N TRP A 249 5.11 -23.55 2.28
CA TRP A 249 5.45 -22.66 1.17
C TRP A 249 6.78 -21.92 1.37
N MET A 250 7.33 -21.91 2.58
CA MET A 250 8.55 -21.17 2.90
C MET A 250 9.75 -21.60 2.05
N SER A 251 9.91 -22.89 1.78
CA SER A 251 11.02 -23.36 0.93
C SER A 251 10.96 -22.80 -0.49
N ALA A 252 9.76 -22.59 -1.04
CA ALA A 252 9.59 -21.95 -2.36
C ALA A 252 9.88 -20.46 -2.29
N ALA A 253 9.39 -19.78 -1.24
CA ALA A 253 9.65 -18.36 -0.98
C ALA A 253 11.14 -18.07 -0.89
N ASP A 254 11.86 -18.83 -0.08
CA ASP A 254 13.29 -18.67 0.16
C ASP A 254 14.11 -18.89 -1.11
N ARG A 255 13.79 -19.94 -1.91
CA ARG A 255 14.46 -20.16 -3.20
C ARG A 255 14.30 -18.98 -4.17
N LEU A 256 13.09 -18.43 -4.27
CA LEU A 256 12.86 -17.25 -5.13
C LEU A 256 13.62 -16.03 -4.61
N HIS A 257 13.57 -15.79 -3.30
CA HIS A 257 14.25 -14.67 -2.66
C HIS A 257 15.77 -14.74 -2.84
N GLN A 258 16.38 -15.90 -2.59
CA GLN A 258 17.85 -16.10 -2.79
C GLN A 258 18.29 -15.74 -4.20
N ASN A 259 17.52 -16.11 -5.22
CA ASN A 259 17.88 -15.86 -6.62
C ASN A 259 17.64 -14.42 -7.07
N LEU A 260 16.78 -13.65 -6.38
CA LEU A 260 16.46 -12.27 -6.72
C LEU A 260 17.18 -11.24 -5.85
N MET A 261 17.45 -11.56 -4.58
CA MET A 261 17.93 -10.60 -3.59
C MET A 261 19.11 -11.09 -2.75
N ILE A 262 19.36 -12.40 -2.65
CA ILE A 262 20.30 -13.04 -1.73
C ILE A 262 19.85 -12.89 -0.28
N SER A 263 19.86 -11.67 0.27
CA SER A 263 19.39 -11.34 1.63
C SER A 263 19.00 -9.86 1.73
N ALA A 264 18.23 -9.51 2.75
CA ALA A 264 17.94 -8.11 3.08
C ALA A 264 19.14 -7.44 3.77
N THR A 265 19.20 -6.11 3.70
CA THR A 265 20.29 -5.29 4.24
C THR A 265 20.40 -5.44 5.76
N GLU A 266 21.55 -5.91 6.27
CA GLU A 266 21.77 -6.26 7.68
C GLU A 266 21.44 -5.12 8.63
N PHE A 267 22.08 -3.96 8.49
CA PHE A 267 21.91 -2.83 9.40
C PHE A 267 20.46 -2.25 9.38
N VAL A 268 19.74 -2.43 8.30
CA VAL A 268 18.32 -2.04 8.22
C VAL A 268 17.44 -3.05 9.00
N GLN A 269 17.79 -4.33 8.98
CA GLN A 269 17.12 -5.34 9.78
C GLN A 269 17.35 -5.09 11.29
N GLU A 270 18.58 -4.73 11.69
CA GLU A 270 18.92 -4.33 13.07
C GLU A 270 18.11 -3.09 13.52
N ALA A 271 17.91 -2.12 12.60
CA ALA A 271 17.02 -0.99 12.85
C ALA A 271 15.57 -1.45 13.07
N GLY A 272 15.08 -2.40 12.26
CA GLY A 272 13.76 -2.99 12.42
C GLY A 272 13.54 -3.63 13.79
N ILE A 273 14.52 -4.39 14.30
CA ILE A 273 14.50 -4.95 15.65
C ILE A 273 14.34 -3.83 16.70
N SER A 274 15.19 -2.81 16.61
CA SER A 274 15.20 -1.69 17.55
C SER A 274 13.87 -0.93 17.56
N VAL A 275 13.28 -0.72 16.38
CA VAL A 275 12.00 -0.02 16.20
C VAL A 275 10.85 -0.83 16.79
N LEU A 276 10.76 -2.13 16.52
CA LEU A 276 9.72 -3.00 17.09
C LEU A 276 9.76 -3.04 18.62
N GLN A 277 10.95 -3.00 19.19
CA GLN A 277 11.15 -3.05 20.65
C GLN A 277 10.90 -1.71 21.36
N LYS A 278 11.17 -0.57 20.72
CA LYS A 278 11.31 0.71 21.43
C LYS A 278 10.42 1.84 20.92
N SER A 279 9.72 1.68 19.78
CA SER A 279 9.10 2.82 19.12
C SER A 279 7.57 2.81 19.15
N LYS A 280 6.94 1.96 19.96
CA LYS A 280 5.47 1.85 20.01
C LYS A 280 4.82 3.21 20.30
N SER A 281 5.26 3.94 21.34
CA SER A 281 4.69 5.25 21.70
C SER A 281 4.79 6.23 20.55
N TYR A 282 5.97 6.34 19.90
CA TYR A 282 6.18 7.22 18.76
C TYR A 282 5.22 6.92 17.60
N CYS A 283 5.02 5.64 17.28
CA CYS A 283 4.13 5.22 16.20
C CYS A 283 2.66 5.46 16.54
N GLU A 284 2.25 5.26 17.79
CA GLU A 284 0.89 5.54 18.26
C GLU A 284 0.58 7.05 18.27
N GLU A 285 1.54 7.89 18.62
CA GLU A 285 1.42 9.35 18.49
C GLU A 285 1.21 9.77 17.04
N MET A 286 1.99 9.21 16.12
CA MET A 286 1.83 9.43 14.68
C MET A 286 0.47 8.94 14.17
N LYS A 287 0.03 7.73 14.58
CA LYS A 287 -1.30 7.20 14.25
C LYS A 287 -2.41 8.13 14.74
N THR A 288 -2.30 8.63 15.97
CA THR A 288 -3.25 9.58 16.55
C THR A 288 -3.32 10.86 15.72
N GLU A 289 -2.17 11.39 15.29
CA GLU A 289 -2.14 12.56 14.43
C GLU A 289 -2.77 12.29 13.05
N PHE A 290 -2.51 11.12 12.43
CA PHE A 290 -3.17 10.76 11.18
C PHE A 290 -4.70 10.66 11.34
N ASN A 291 -5.19 10.12 12.45
CA ASN A 291 -6.63 10.09 12.71
C ASN A 291 -7.21 11.52 12.90
N ARG A 292 -6.49 12.41 13.59
CA ARG A 292 -6.88 13.83 13.73
C ARG A 292 -6.97 14.50 12.35
N ARG A 293 -5.98 14.27 11.48
CA ARG A 293 -5.99 14.79 10.10
C ARG A 293 -7.12 14.21 9.27
N ARG A 294 -7.40 12.91 9.40
CA ARG A 294 -8.53 12.26 8.74
C ARG A 294 -9.85 12.95 9.07
N LEU A 295 -10.13 13.13 10.34
CA LEU A 295 -11.36 13.79 10.79
C LEU A 295 -11.45 15.23 10.26
N PHE A 296 -10.37 15.98 10.35
CA PHE A 296 -10.29 17.33 9.82
C PHE A 296 -10.53 17.39 8.30
N VAL A 297 -9.88 16.51 7.52
CA VAL A 297 -10.04 16.47 6.05
C VAL A 297 -11.49 16.18 5.68
N LEU A 298 -12.14 15.23 6.33
CA LEU A 298 -13.52 14.86 6.04
C LEU A 298 -14.51 16.00 6.37
N GLU A 299 -14.32 16.65 7.51
CA GLU A 299 -15.13 17.80 7.91
C GLU A 299 -14.92 18.97 6.93
N ARG A 300 -13.65 19.29 6.66
CA ARG A 300 -13.29 20.40 5.79
C ARG A 300 -13.74 20.23 4.34
N MET A 301 -13.62 19.03 3.80
CA MET A 301 -14.13 18.69 2.46
C MET A 301 -15.64 18.89 2.39
N ARG A 302 -16.42 18.45 3.41
CA ARG A 302 -17.87 18.68 3.44
C ARG A 302 -18.24 20.17 3.48
N GLU A 303 -17.56 20.97 4.31
CA GLU A 303 -17.74 22.42 4.37
C GLU A 303 -17.51 23.11 3.01
N LEU A 304 -16.55 22.60 2.25
CA LEU A 304 -16.17 23.12 0.93
C LEU A 304 -16.99 22.52 -0.23
N GLY A 305 -18.01 21.72 0.06
CA GLY A 305 -18.85 21.09 -0.97
C GLY A 305 -18.20 19.92 -1.71
N MET A 306 -17.16 19.31 -1.13
CA MET A 306 -16.41 18.17 -1.64
C MET A 306 -16.64 16.92 -0.78
N ASP A 307 -17.88 16.60 -0.38
CA ASP A 307 -18.14 15.40 0.43
C ASP A 307 -17.71 14.14 -0.33
N PRO A 308 -16.81 13.31 0.23
CA PRO A 308 -16.40 12.05 -0.41
C PRO A 308 -17.53 11.00 -0.45
N GLY A 309 -18.61 11.16 0.34
CA GLY A 309 -19.76 10.25 0.36
C GLY A 309 -19.52 8.92 1.07
N TYR A 310 -18.36 8.73 1.67
CA TYR A 310 -17.98 7.57 2.49
C TYR A 310 -16.95 7.99 3.53
N THR A 311 -16.62 7.12 4.48
CA THR A 311 -15.60 7.36 5.50
C THR A 311 -14.43 6.38 5.32
N PRO A 312 -13.20 6.87 5.05
CA PRO A 312 -12.01 6.04 5.13
C PRO A 312 -11.68 5.73 6.60
N ASP A 313 -11.55 4.46 6.96
CA ASP A 313 -11.33 4.00 8.33
C ASP A 313 -9.86 3.63 8.60
N GLY A 314 -8.99 3.78 7.60
CA GLY A 314 -7.57 3.47 7.72
C GLY A 314 -6.70 4.15 6.67
N ALA A 315 -5.42 3.81 6.68
CA ALA A 315 -4.37 4.41 5.85
C ALA A 315 -4.31 5.94 6.06
N PHE A 316 -4.04 6.72 5.02
CA PHE A 316 -4.02 8.19 5.05
C PHE A 316 -4.45 8.80 3.70
N TYR A 317 -5.54 8.26 3.13
CA TYR A 317 -6.08 8.64 1.83
C TYR A 317 -7.55 8.96 1.88
N VAL A 318 -7.98 9.86 0.98
CA VAL A 318 -9.37 10.04 0.55
C VAL A 318 -9.44 9.83 -0.95
N PHE A 319 -10.40 9.04 -1.41
CA PHE A 319 -10.65 8.78 -2.82
C PHE A 319 -11.93 9.51 -3.22
N TYR A 320 -11.78 10.67 -3.87
CA TYR A 320 -12.84 11.62 -4.11
C TYR A 320 -13.33 11.55 -5.56
N LYS A 321 -14.65 11.44 -5.74
CA LYS A 321 -15.30 11.46 -7.06
C LYS A 321 -15.49 12.91 -7.52
N TYR A 322 -14.86 13.29 -8.61
CA TYR A 322 -15.08 14.62 -9.20
C TYR A 322 -16.27 14.62 -10.16
N LEU A 323 -16.84 15.80 -10.43
CA LEU A 323 -18.10 15.95 -11.16
C LEU A 323 -17.92 16.13 -12.67
N ASP A 324 -16.77 16.65 -13.12
CA ASP A 324 -16.51 16.91 -14.55
C ASP A 324 -16.18 15.60 -15.27
N SER A 325 -17.17 15.01 -15.93
CA SER A 325 -17.02 13.79 -16.73
C SER A 325 -16.38 14.01 -18.12
N THR A 326 -16.00 15.24 -18.47
CA THR A 326 -15.45 15.56 -19.80
C THR A 326 -13.94 15.37 -19.87
N LYS A 327 -13.25 15.28 -18.71
CA LYS A 327 -11.80 15.11 -18.59
C LYS A 327 -11.46 13.78 -17.97
N SER A 328 -10.36 13.19 -18.45
CA SER A 328 -9.74 12.07 -17.74
C SER A 328 -9.17 12.54 -16.40
N SER A 329 -9.04 11.61 -15.46
CA SER A 329 -8.46 11.93 -14.14
C SER A 329 -7.02 12.48 -14.23
N LEU A 330 -6.24 12.03 -15.22
CA LEU A 330 -4.88 12.55 -15.45
C LEU A 330 -4.90 13.99 -15.95
N GLU A 331 -5.71 14.29 -16.97
CA GLU A 331 -5.86 15.67 -17.50
C GLU A 331 -6.34 16.63 -16.41
N LEU A 332 -7.29 16.18 -15.57
CA LEU A 332 -7.78 16.96 -14.44
C LEU A 332 -6.67 17.24 -13.43
N CYS A 333 -5.87 16.24 -13.07
CA CYS A 333 -4.77 16.42 -12.12
C CYS A 333 -3.70 17.38 -12.63
N HIS A 334 -3.36 17.33 -13.92
CA HIS A 334 -2.46 18.31 -14.55
C HIS A 334 -3.03 19.73 -14.49
N GLU A 335 -4.31 19.91 -14.84
CA GLU A 335 -4.94 21.22 -14.82
C GLU A 335 -5.04 21.81 -13.40
N VAL A 336 -5.39 20.95 -12.42
CA VAL A 336 -5.39 21.32 -11.00
C VAL A 336 -4.01 21.77 -10.55
N LEU A 337 -2.96 21.00 -10.84
CA LEU A 337 -1.59 21.35 -10.50
C LEU A 337 -1.16 22.68 -11.11
N GLU A 338 -1.41 22.89 -12.41
CA GLU A 338 -1.05 24.13 -13.10
C GLU A 338 -1.81 25.37 -12.57
N LYS A 339 -3.08 25.22 -12.22
CA LYS A 339 -3.91 26.36 -11.75
C LYS A 339 -3.69 26.67 -10.28
N THR A 340 -3.57 25.67 -9.45
CA THR A 340 -3.63 25.82 -7.99
C THR A 340 -2.30 25.61 -7.27
N GLY A 341 -1.35 24.93 -7.89
CA GLY A 341 -0.14 24.47 -7.22
C GLY A 341 -0.43 23.32 -6.21
N VAL A 342 -1.51 22.55 -6.39
CA VAL A 342 -1.80 21.38 -5.59
C VAL A 342 -1.61 20.12 -6.45
N ALA A 343 -0.70 19.24 -6.06
CA ALA A 343 -0.48 17.95 -6.69
C ALA A 343 -1.40 16.89 -6.06
N ILE A 344 -2.15 16.17 -6.89
CA ILE A 344 -3.08 15.10 -6.49
C ILE A 344 -2.90 13.90 -7.42
N ALA A 345 -3.21 12.69 -6.96
CA ALA A 345 -3.04 11.50 -7.78
C ALA A 345 -4.29 11.21 -8.63
N PRO A 346 -4.13 10.91 -9.94
CA PRO A 346 -5.24 10.55 -10.81
C PRO A 346 -5.82 9.19 -10.41
N GLY A 347 -7.14 9.10 -10.36
CA GLY A 347 -7.80 7.86 -9.93
C GLY A 347 -7.59 6.70 -10.90
N ARG A 348 -7.40 6.99 -12.18
CA ARG A 348 -7.07 5.97 -13.20
C ARG A 348 -5.83 5.13 -12.86
N ASP A 349 -4.90 5.67 -12.08
CA ASP A 349 -3.72 4.96 -11.61
C ASP A 349 -4.07 3.73 -10.75
N PHE A 350 -5.26 3.75 -10.13
CA PHE A 350 -5.74 2.69 -9.23
C PHE A 350 -6.69 1.69 -9.89
N GLY A 351 -6.81 1.71 -11.21
CA GLY A 351 -7.64 0.79 -12.00
C GLY A 351 -8.68 1.50 -12.85
N ALA A 352 -9.46 0.72 -13.59
CA ALA A 352 -10.47 1.25 -14.50
C ALA A 352 -11.61 1.94 -13.75
N MET A 353 -12.01 1.41 -12.59
CA MET A 353 -13.05 2.01 -11.72
C MET A 353 -12.57 3.29 -11.00
N GLY A 354 -11.28 3.55 -11.04
CA GLY A 354 -10.70 4.79 -10.54
C GLY A 354 -10.88 5.98 -11.48
N GLU A 355 -11.23 5.76 -12.75
CA GLU A 355 -11.55 6.88 -13.64
C GLU A 355 -12.80 7.62 -13.14
N GLY A 356 -12.75 8.96 -13.13
CA GLY A 356 -13.76 9.81 -12.50
C GLY A 356 -13.45 10.11 -11.02
N TYR A 357 -12.32 9.64 -10.51
CA TYR A 357 -11.85 9.89 -9.15
C TYR A 357 -10.46 10.51 -9.13
N ILE A 358 -10.12 11.08 -7.97
CA ILE A 358 -8.77 11.49 -7.58
C ILE A 358 -8.45 10.94 -6.21
N ARG A 359 -7.17 10.69 -5.90
CA ARG A 359 -6.73 10.36 -4.54
C ARG A 359 -6.02 11.55 -3.92
N LEU A 360 -6.42 11.90 -2.71
CA LEU A 360 -5.77 12.86 -1.83
C LEU A 360 -5.08 12.10 -0.69
N SER A 361 -3.79 12.37 -0.47
CA SER A 361 -3.07 11.93 0.73
C SER A 361 -3.12 13.01 1.79
N TYR A 362 -3.52 12.67 3.03
CA TYR A 362 -3.43 13.60 4.17
C TYR A 362 -2.18 13.38 5.03
N ALA A 363 -1.15 12.76 4.45
CA ALA A 363 0.18 12.67 5.04
C ALA A 363 0.95 13.99 4.82
N GLN A 364 0.40 15.08 5.36
CA GLN A 364 0.89 16.45 5.29
C GLN A 364 0.49 17.24 6.54
N SER A 365 1.12 18.39 6.79
CA SER A 365 0.70 19.28 7.90
C SER A 365 -0.75 19.72 7.72
N MET A 366 -1.45 19.96 8.85
CA MET A 366 -2.83 20.45 8.83
C MET A 366 -2.98 21.76 8.06
N GLU A 367 -1.98 22.64 8.16
CA GLU A 367 -1.93 23.92 7.43
C GLU A 367 -1.88 23.71 5.91
N ASN A 368 -1.01 22.81 5.45
CA ASN A 368 -0.89 22.47 4.03
C ASN A 368 -2.16 21.78 3.50
N ILE A 369 -2.76 20.89 4.30
CA ILE A 369 -4.02 20.24 3.97
C ILE A 369 -5.14 21.29 3.78
N ASP A 370 -5.35 22.18 4.74
CA ASP A 370 -6.39 23.21 4.67
C ASP A 370 -6.18 24.13 3.46
N ARG A 371 -4.95 24.62 3.29
CA ARG A 371 -4.56 25.46 2.14
C ARG A 371 -4.83 24.75 0.80
N ALA A 372 -4.52 23.47 0.69
CA ALA A 372 -4.79 22.70 -0.51
C ALA A 372 -6.29 22.55 -0.77
N LEU A 373 -7.07 22.17 0.24
CA LEU A 373 -8.52 21.98 0.10
C LEU A 373 -9.24 23.26 -0.30
N ILE A 374 -8.85 24.43 0.25
CA ILE A 374 -9.38 25.73 -0.15
C ILE A 374 -9.08 26.00 -1.64
N LYS A 375 -7.83 25.84 -2.07
CA LYS A 375 -7.42 26.02 -3.47
C LYS A 375 -8.17 25.08 -4.42
N LEU A 376 -8.39 23.83 -4.01
CA LEU A 376 -9.13 22.84 -4.80
C LEU A 376 -10.61 23.23 -4.95
N ALA A 377 -11.24 23.74 -3.89
CA ALA A 377 -12.63 24.20 -3.95
C ALA A 377 -12.78 25.47 -4.80
N GLU A 378 -11.87 26.44 -4.65
CA GLU A 378 -11.90 27.71 -5.39
C GLU A 378 -11.68 27.53 -6.90
N CYS A 379 -10.92 26.55 -7.33
CA CYS A 379 -10.65 26.33 -8.75
C CYS A 379 -11.86 25.77 -9.53
N LYS A 380 -12.91 25.33 -8.83
CA LYS A 380 -14.16 24.79 -9.41
C LYS A 380 -14.00 23.66 -10.43
N LEU A 381 -12.88 22.97 -10.41
CA LEU A 381 -12.65 21.79 -11.25
C LEU A 381 -13.17 20.50 -10.59
N LEU A 382 -13.29 20.49 -9.27
CA LEU A 382 -13.70 19.34 -8.47
C LEU A 382 -15.12 19.50 -7.88
N THR A 383 -15.65 20.73 -7.85
CA THR A 383 -16.98 21.07 -7.32
C THR A 383 -17.92 21.50 -8.44
N SER A 384 -19.23 21.42 -8.20
CA SER A 384 -20.29 21.91 -9.10
C SER A 384 -20.39 23.45 -9.11
#